data_4c719476c24e69e6971597549703b51c
#
_entry.id   4c719476c24e69e6971597549703b51c
#
_cell.length_a   1.000
_cell.length_b   1.000
_cell.length_c   1.000
_cell.angle_alpha   90.00
_cell.angle_beta   90.00
_cell.angle_gamma   90.00
#
_symmetry.space_group_name_H-M   'P 1'
#
loop_
_entity.id
_entity.type
_entity.pdbx_description
1 polymer ?
#
loop_
_entity_poly.entity_id
_entity_poly.type
_entity_poly.pdbx_seq_one_letter_code
_entity_poly.pdbx_strand_id
1 'polypeptide(L)'
;MKIANYIGGFRPFHNGHISMISQALNDFDKVRIIVGSYQNAISIRCPFTGKQRVEIIQQWIVNNNMADRVIVSTNDDFLTDVEWLDSLEQFVENDETFIVSEREGTDYIDALKSRFNVKTYPVINTISAVQIRNALFDDEYPHMKFIKNNVPIESYDFLVWYQKTPEYYTMYNEFQAVSEIKKEAAKMKYPPIYVCADAFVLVKSRDGLHIMLIRRNGEIGHNQLALPGGYVNQNEFVNQAAARELFEETGIDSNDPDLNSIDLTMLADYPTRSTRGRVISFVYSYILNKENFKIDELLFHAGDDACEVVMMHIHDLDKNRSSFFEDHYLIIKNMLERWFDNMNMLHN
;
A
#
# COMPACT_ATOMS: atom_id res chain seq x y z
N MET A 1 -32.51 9.49 9.38
CA MET A 1 -32.01 8.20 8.84
C MET A 1 -30.66 7.96 9.47
N LYS A 2 -30.49 6.83 10.19
CA LYS A 2 -29.22 6.51 10.87
C LYS A 2 -28.35 5.68 9.93
N ILE A 3 -27.11 6.12 9.69
CA ILE A 3 -26.17 5.43 8.82
C ILE A 3 -24.98 4.97 9.65
N ALA A 4 -24.57 3.71 9.48
CA ALA A 4 -23.32 3.17 9.99
C ALA A 4 -22.24 3.15 8.90
N ASN A 5 -21.06 3.67 9.19
CA ASN A 5 -19.88 3.63 8.33
C ASN A 5 -19.00 2.44 8.71
N TYR A 6 -18.85 1.47 7.81
CA TYR A 6 -18.00 0.30 7.99
C TYR A 6 -16.80 0.37 7.05
N ILE A 7 -15.63 0.78 7.58
CA ILE A 7 -14.39 0.83 6.80
C ILE A 7 -13.61 -0.47 6.91
N GLY A 8 -13.07 -0.93 5.80
CA GLY A 8 -12.26 -2.15 5.77
C GLY A 8 -11.55 -2.37 4.44
N GLY A 9 -10.60 -3.29 4.43
CA GLY A 9 -9.86 -3.66 3.21
C GLY A 9 -10.64 -4.58 2.27
N PHE A 10 -11.52 -5.44 2.80
CA PHE A 10 -12.32 -6.43 2.04
C PHE A 10 -11.47 -7.27 1.06
N ARG A 11 -10.43 -7.93 1.56
CA ARG A 11 -9.32 -8.55 0.79
C ARG A 11 -9.24 -10.07 0.97
N PRO A 12 -10.24 -10.88 0.57
CA PRO A 12 -11.51 -10.55 -0.08
C PRO A 12 -12.65 -10.23 0.91
N PHE A 13 -13.80 -9.85 0.36
CA PHE A 13 -15.07 -9.79 1.09
C PHE A 13 -15.47 -11.21 1.53
N HIS A 14 -15.83 -11.40 2.82
CA HIS A 14 -16.05 -12.71 3.43
C HIS A 14 -17.20 -12.70 4.45
N ASN A 15 -17.61 -13.88 4.92
CA ASN A 15 -18.76 -14.04 5.82
C ASN A 15 -18.63 -13.28 7.15
N GLY A 16 -17.40 -12.99 7.61
CA GLY A 16 -17.16 -12.10 8.76
C GLY A 16 -17.64 -10.67 8.51
N HIS A 17 -17.40 -10.13 7.32
CA HIS A 17 -17.90 -8.80 6.94
C HIS A 17 -19.43 -8.77 6.85
N ILE A 18 -20.03 -9.81 6.26
CA ILE A 18 -21.48 -9.94 6.16
C ILE A 18 -22.12 -9.99 7.54
N SER A 19 -21.49 -10.70 8.48
CA SER A 19 -21.95 -10.77 9.87
C SER A 19 -21.95 -9.40 10.54
N MET A 20 -20.92 -8.58 10.32
CA MET A 20 -20.85 -7.19 10.79
C MET A 20 -21.96 -6.31 10.20
N ILE A 21 -22.15 -6.39 8.88
CA ILE A 21 -23.20 -5.65 8.17
C ILE A 21 -24.57 -6.03 8.71
N SER A 22 -24.84 -7.33 8.91
CA SER A 22 -26.10 -7.84 9.43
C SER A 22 -26.38 -7.34 10.84
N GLN A 23 -25.37 -7.31 11.73
CA GLN A 23 -25.51 -6.76 13.08
C GLN A 23 -25.83 -5.26 13.03
N ALA A 24 -25.09 -4.50 12.21
CA ALA A 24 -25.30 -3.06 12.09
C ALA A 24 -26.69 -2.72 11.55
N LEU A 25 -27.24 -3.50 10.63
CA LEU A 25 -28.58 -3.29 10.07
C LEU A 25 -29.73 -3.54 11.06
N ASN A 26 -29.46 -4.09 12.26
CA ASN A 26 -30.43 -4.14 13.36
C ASN A 26 -30.55 -2.81 14.10
N ASP A 27 -29.51 -1.99 14.11
CA ASP A 27 -29.42 -0.74 14.87
C ASP A 27 -29.48 0.51 13.99
N PHE A 28 -29.18 0.37 12.69
CA PHE A 28 -29.08 1.44 11.72
C PHE A 28 -29.98 1.19 10.50
N ASP A 29 -30.48 2.28 9.92
CA ASP A 29 -31.31 2.19 8.71
C ASP A 29 -30.48 1.75 7.51
N LYS A 30 -29.21 2.21 7.43
CA LYS A 30 -28.29 1.88 6.35
C LYS A 30 -26.87 1.61 6.88
N VAL A 31 -26.10 0.85 6.10
CA VAL A 31 -24.66 0.66 6.26
C VAL A 31 -23.95 1.19 5.01
N ARG A 32 -22.97 2.09 5.21
CA ARG A 32 -22.02 2.46 4.17
C ARG A 32 -20.75 1.63 4.34
N ILE A 33 -20.44 0.82 3.36
CA ILE A 33 -19.19 0.07 3.27
C ILE A 33 -18.16 1.00 2.61
N ILE A 34 -17.08 1.32 3.33
CA ILE A 34 -15.98 2.15 2.83
C ILE A 34 -14.81 1.22 2.51
N VAL A 35 -14.54 1.01 1.23
CA VAL A 35 -13.42 0.17 0.76
C VAL A 35 -12.13 0.97 0.83
N GLY A 36 -11.31 0.68 1.86
CA GLY A 36 -10.02 1.33 2.09
C GLY A 36 -8.92 0.86 1.14
N SER A 37 -7.81 1.60 1.10
CA SER A 37 -6.66 1.33 0.20
C SER A 37 -7.09 1.12 -1.26
N TYR A 38 -7.99 1.98 -1.75
CA TYR A 38 -8.66 1.75 -3.03
C TYR A 38 -7.70 1.82 -4.22
N GLN A 39 -6.79 2.79 -4.23
CA GLN A 39 -5.83 3.02 -5.31
C GLN A 39 -4.44 2.42 -5.04
N ASN A 40 -4.29 1.62 -4.00
CA ASN A 40 -3.00 1.00 -3.72
C ASN A 40 -2.66 -0.08 -4.75
N ALA A 41 -1.36 -0.27 -4.98
CA ALA A 41 -0.85 -1.38 -5.77
C ALA A 41 -1.27 -2.73 -5.16
N ILE A 42 -1.36 -3.74 -6.01
CA ILE A 42 -1.59 -5.11 -5.55
C ILE A 42 -0.35 -5.65 -4.82
N SER A 43 -0.59 -6.49 -3.83
CA SER A 43 0.43 -7.19 -3.04
C SER A 43 -0.20 -8.42 -2.41
N ILE A 44 0.56 -9.29 -1.81
CA ILE A 44 0.01 -10.46 -1.09
C ILE A 44 -0.95 -10.08 0.06
N ARG A 45 -0.87 -8.86 0.59
CA ARG A 45 -1.87 -8.33 1.55
C ARG A 45 -3.14 -7.87 0.87
N CYS A 46 -3.02 -7.35 -0.35
CA CYS A 46 -4.12 -6.80 -1.13
C CYS A 46 -4.01 -7.28 -2.59
N PRO A 47 -4.29 -8.57 -2.87
CA PRO A 47 -4.06 -9.14 -4.19
C PRO A 47 -5.10 -8.73 -5.23
N PHE A 48 -6.09 -7.94 -4.82
CA PHE A 48 -7.21 -7.51 -5.66
C PHE A 48 -7.25 -5.99 -5.73
N THR A 49 -7.46 -5.43 -6.92
CA THR A 49 -7.61 -4.00 -7.12
C THR A 49 -8.81 -3.44 -6.33
N GLY A 50 -8.80 -2.15 -6.01
CA GLY A 50 -9.95 -1.50 -5.38
C GLY A 50 -11.24 -1.68 -6.18
N LYS A 51 -11.14 -1.59 -7.51
CA LYS A 51 -12.26 -1.80 -8.42
C LYS A 51 -12.86 -3.20 -8.29
N GLN A 52 -12.04 -4.25 -8.33
CA GLN A 52 -12.49 -5.63 -8.16
C GLN A 52 -13.19 -5.86 -6.82
N ARG A 53 -12.65 -5.28 -5.73
CA ARG A 53 -13.25 -5.40 -4.39
C ARG A 53 -14.61 -4.72 -4.32
N VAL A 54 -14.76 -3.55 -4.91
CA VAL A 54 -16.05 -2.84 -5.02
C VAL A 54 -17.05 -3.62 -5.85
N GLU A 55 -16.65 -4.15 -7.01
CA GLU A 55 -17.52 -4.93 -7.89
C GLU A 55 -18.09 -6.17 -7.19
N ILE A 56 -17.27 -6.91 -6.44
CA ILE A 56 -17.71 -8.07 -5.66
C ILE A 56 -18.78 -7.66 -4.62
N ILE A 57 -18.55 -6.59 -3.89
CA ILE A 57 -19.47 -6.10 -2.87
C ILE A 57 -20.79 -5.64 -3.52
N GLN A 58 -20.71 -4.90 -4.63
CA GLN A 58 -21.89 -4.44 -5.37
C GLN A 58 -22.72 -5.61 -5.91
N GLN A 59 -22.10 -6.65 -6.45
CA GLN A 59 -22.79 -7.86 -6.88
C GLN A 59 -23.50 -8.55 -5.71
N TRP A 60 -22.81 -8.66 -4.56
CA TRP A 60 -23.42 -9.21 -3.35
C TRP A 60 -24.65 -8.39 -2.89
N ILE A 61 -24.56 -7.06 -2.92
CA ILE A 61 -25.67 -6.16 -2.57
C ILE A 61 -26.88 -6.42 -3.49
N VAL A 62 -26.65 -6.51 -4.80
CA VAL A 62 -27.73 -6.73 -5.78
C VAL A 62 -28.36 -8.12 -5.59
N ASN A 63 -27.55 -9.17 -5.50
CA ASN A 63 -28.02 -10.55 -5.39
C ASN A 63 -28.79 -10.82 -4.08
N ASN A 64 -28.53 -10.02 -3.04
CA ASN A 64 -29.20 -10.15 -1.75
C ASN A 64 -30.30 -9.09 -1.52
N ASN A 65 -30.68 -8.32 -2.56
CA ASN A 65 -31.69 -7.27 -2.49
C ASN A 65 -31.41 -6.21 -1.39
N MET A 66 -30.15 -5.83 -1.22
CA MET A 66 -29.71 -4.91 -0.18
C MET A 66 -29.48 -3.47 -0.68
N ALA A 67 -29.79 -3.14 -1.94
CA ALA A 67 -29.49 -1.86 -2.58
C ALA A 67 -30.07 -0.64 -1.84
N ASP A 68 -31.22 -0.81 -1.18
CA ASP A 68 -31.85 0.27 -0.40
C ASP A 68 -31.19 0.49 0.98
N ARG A 69 -30.41 -0.48 1.47
CA ARG A 69 -29.87 -0.50 2.83
C ARG A 69 -28.35 -0.50 2.90
N VAL A 70 -27.62 -0.83 1.83
CA VAL A 70 -26.16 -0.90 1.81
C VAL A 70 -25.62 -0.03 0.68
N ILE A 71 -24.69 0.87 1.03
CA ILE A 71 -24.03 1.81 0.12
C ILE A 71 -22.54 1.46 0.07
N VAL A 72 -21.90 1.61 -1.08
CA VAL A 72 -20.44 1.42 -1.22
C VAL A 72 -19.78 2.75 -1.54
N SER A 73 -18.73 3.06 -0.80
CA SER A 73 -17.83 4.19 -0.99
C SER A 73 -16.39 3.69 -0.96
N THR A 74 -15.45 4.54 -1.34
CA THR A 74 -14.02 4.21 -1.39
C THR A 74 -13.21 5.24 -0.63
N ASN A 75 -12.10 4.81 0.00
CA ASN A 75 -11.10 5.69 0.60
C ASN A 75 -9.69 5.16 0.32
N ASP A 76 -8.72 6.05 0.38
CA ASP A 76 -7.33 5.71 0.15
C ASP A 76 -6.53 5.63 1.46
N ASP A 77 -5.28 5.18 1.38
CA ASP A 77 -4.34 5.23 2.47
C ASP A 77 -3.61 6.59 2.48
N PHE A 78 -3.21 7.02 3.66
CA PHE A 78 -2.48 8.27 3.93
C PHE A 78 -1.23 7.95 4.75
N LEU A 79 -0.31 8.90 4.81
CA LEU A 79 0.93 8.71 5.55
C LEU A 79 0.72 8.84 7.08
N THR A 80 -0.22 9.69 7.47
CA THR A 80 -0.52 9.98 8.88
C THR A 80 -1.97 9.64 9.25
N ASP A 81 -2.20 9.30 10.51
CA ASP A 81 -3.55 9.07 11.04
C ASP A 81 -4.41 10.34 10.95
N VAL A 82 -3.80 11.53 11.03
CA VAL A 82 -4.51 12.81 10.92
C VAL A 82 -5.13 12.97 9.54
N GLU A 83 -4.33 12.82 8.47
CA GLU A 83 -4.80 12.90 7.09
C GLU A 83 -5.86 11.83 6.79
N TRP A 84 -5.66 10.64 7.33
CA TRP A 84 -6.63 9.56 7.18
C TRP A 84 -7.96 9.90 7.86
N LEU A 85 -7.95 10.43 9.09
CA LEU A 85 -9.15 10.89 9.79
C LEU A 85 -9.83 12.05 9.07
N ASP A 86 -9.05 13.02 8.55
CA ASP A 86 -9.57 14.14 7.74
C ASP A 86 -10.30 13.62 6.49
N SER A 87 -9.75 12.59 5.84
CA SER A 87 -10.38 11.98 4.66
C SER A 87 -11.72 11.30 4.97
N LEU A 88 -11.93 10.87 6.21
CA LEU A 88 -13.18 10.22 6.64
C LEU A 88 -14.30 11.22 6.93
N GLU A 89 -14.00 12.50 7.16
CA GLU A 89 -15.01 13.54 7.43
C GLU A 89 -16.04 13.67 6.28
N GLN A 90 -15.62 13.41 5.03
CA GLN A 90 -16.53 13.42 3.88
C GLN A 90 -17.67 12.39 3.97
N PHE A 91 -17.55 11.38 4.83
CA PHE A 91 -18.56 10.33 5.03
C PHE A 91 -19.45 10.59 6.24
N VAL A 92 -19.23 11.67 6.97
CA VAL A 92 -19.97 11.98 8.20
C VAL A 92 -20.89 13.16 7.95
N GLU A 93 -22.12 12.86 7.54
CA GLU A 93 -23.23 13.79 7.52
C GLU A 93 -24.16 13.48 8.70
N ASN A 94 -24.48 14.46 9.55
CA ASN A 94 -25.52 14.37 10.59
C ASN A 94 -25.34 13.21 11.61
N ASP A 95 -24.27 13.18 12.37
CA ASP A 95 -24.04 12.21 13.48
C ASP A 95 -23.94 10.74 13.03
N GLU A 96 -23.42 10.46 11.86
CA GLU A 96 -23.17 9.10 11.43
C GLU A 96 -22.14 8.41 12.35
N THR A 97 -22.28 7.10 12.51
CA THR A 97 -21.45 6.32 13.44
C THR A 97 -20.55 5.36 12.70
N PHE A 98 -19.27 5.35 13.00
CA PHE A 98 -18.38 4.28 12.55
C PHE A 98 -18.63 3.00 13.35
N ILE A 99 -18.62 1.87 12.64
CA ILE A 99 -18.75 0.55 13.27
C ILE A 99 -17.44 -0.21 13.14
N VAL A 100 -17.04 -0.85 14.22
CA VAL A 100 -15.81 -1.63 14.32
C VAL A 100 -16.07 -2.98 14.97
N SER A 101 -15.24 -3.97 14.67
CA SER A 101 -15.25 -5.26 15.36
C SER A 101 -14.39 -5.20 16.64
N GLU A 102 -14.75 -5.95 17.67
CA GLU A 102 -13.91 -6.16 18.86
C GLU A 102 -12.52 -6.79 18.55
N ARG A 103 -12.34 -7.29 17.33
CA ARG A 103 -11.06 -7.82 16.86
C ARG A 103 -10.07 -6.73 16.43
N GLU A 104 -10.55 -5.54 16.10
CA GLU A 104 -9.69 -4.44 15.67
C GLU A 104 -8.74 -4.00 16.79
N GLY A 105 -7.56 -3.53 16.42
CA GLY A 105 -6.58 -3.02 17.40
C GLY A 105 -7.10 -1.80 18.15
N THR A 106 -6.71 -1.67 19.41
CA THR A 106 -7.11 -0.53 20.27
C THR A 106 -6.70 0.80 19.65
N ASP A 107 -5.49 0.91 19.08
CA ASP A 107 -4.98 2.13 18.46
C ASP A 107 -5.87 2.61 17.32
N TYR A 108 -6.34 1.69 16.46
CA TYR A 108 -7.28 2.00 15.38
C TYR A 108 -8.62 2.50 15.90
N ILE A 109 -9.16 1.81 16.92
CA ILE A 109 -10.44 2.18 17.53
C ILE A 109 -10.33 3.54 18.23
N ASP A 110 -9.22 3.79 18.93
CA ASP A 110 -9.00 5.04 19.67
C ASP A 110 -8.75 6.21 18.70
N ALA A 111 -8.06 5.98 17.57
CA ALA A 111 -7.95 6.97 16.51
C ALA A 111 -9.32 7.38 15.98
N LEU A 112 -10.20 6.44 15.65
CA LEU A 112 -11.57 6.75 15.21
C LEU A 112 -12.37 7.50 16.29
N LYS A 113 -12.31 7.05 17.56
CA LYS A 113 -13.02 7.68 18.68
C LYS A 113 -12.55 9.10 18.98
N SER A 114 -11.34 9.46 18.58
CA SER A 114 -10.83 10.83 18.78
C SER A 114 -11.63 11.88 17.99
N ARG A 115 -12.34 11.47 16.93
CA ARG A 115 -13.10 12.39 16.04
C ARG A 115 -14.55 11.99 15.79
N PHE A 116 -14.88 10.71 15.89
CA PHE A 116 -16.15 10.17 15.42
C PHE A 116 -16.88 9.38 16.49
N ASN A 117 -18.19 9.28 16.34
CA ASN A 117 -18.96 8.30 17.09
C ASN A 117 -18.57 6.89 16.60
N VAL A 118 -18.22 6.00 17.55
CA VAL A 118 -17.81 4.63 17.24
C VAL A 118 -18.64 3.64 18.03
N LYS A 119 -19.22 2.66 17.33
CA LYS A 119 -19.92 1.52 17.93
C LYS A 119 -19.17 0.23 17.65
N THR A 120 -18.85 -0.51 18.70
CA THR A 120 -18.15 -1.81 18.61
C THR A 120 -19.17 -2.95 18.63
N TYR A 121 -18.93 -3.94 17.76
CA TYR A 121 -19.74 -5.16 17.68
C TYR A 121 -18.93 -6.41 18.01
N PRO A 122 -19.53 -7.40 18.67
CA PRO A 122 -18.89 -8.68 18.95
C PRO A 122 -18.59 -9.47 17.67
N VAL A 123 -17.54 -10.29 17.75
CA VAL A 123 -17.15 -11.19 16.67
C VAL A 123 -18.06 -12.42 16.66
N ILE A 124 -19.06 -12.48 15.78
CA ILE A 124 -19.90 -13.66 15.58
C ILE A 124 -19.21 -14.68 14.66
N ASN A 125 -18.61 -14.20 13.55
CA ASN A 125 -17.89 -15.05 12.61
C ASN A 125 -16.39 -14.77 12.69
N THR A 126 -15.60 -15.79 13.00
CA THR A 126 -14.16 -15.67 13.28
C THR A 126 -13.28 -15.70 12.04
N ILE A 127 -13.86 -15.88 10.84
CA ILE A 127 -13.08 -15.87 9.58
C ILE A 127 -12.39 -14.54 9.34
N SER A 128 -11.19 -14.58 8.79
CA SER A 128 -10.42 -13.39 8.41
C SER A 128 -9.96 -13.48 6.95
N ALA A 129 -9.73 -12.31 6.34
CA ALA A 129 -9.19 -12.22 5.00
C ALA A 129 -7.79 -12.87 4.87
N VAL A 130 -7.00 -12.88 5.95
CA VAL A 130 -5.69 -13.56 5.99
C VAL A 130 -5.85 -15.07 5.80
N GLN A 131 -6.80 -15.70 6.50
CA GLN A 131 -7.06 -17.14 6.35
C GLN A 131 -7.53 -17.50 4.93
N ILE A 132 -8.34 -16.62 4.31
CA ILE A 132 -8.77 -16.83 2.92
C ILE A 132 -7.58 -16.71 1.96
N ARG A 133 -6.70 -15.69 2.13
CA ARG A 133 -5.52 -15.54 1.29
C ARG A 133 -4.52 -16.68 1.47
N ASN A 134 -4.31 -17.13 2.71
CA ASN A 134 -3.47 -18.32 2.94
C ASN A 134 -4.06 -19.53 2.22
N ALA A 135 -5.37 -19.79 2.34
CA ALA A 135 -6.03 -20.88 1.61
C ALA A 135 -5.99 -20.71 0.08
N LEU A 136 -5.75 -19.50 -0.43
CA LEU A 136 -5.67 -19.23 -1.87
C LEU A 136 -4.27 -19.44 -2.42
N PHE A 137 -3.21 -19.11 -1.65
CA PHE A 137 -1.83 -19.04 -2.12
C PHE A 137 -0.89 -20.07 -1.47
N ASP A 138 -1.26 -20.70 -0.36
CA ASP A 138 -0.42 -21.66 0.36
C ASP A 138 -0.77 -23.10 -0.07
N ASP A 139 0.21 -23.81 -0.64
CA ASP A 139 0.04 -25.19 -1.11
C ASP A 139 -0.25 -26.19 0.01
N GLU A 140 0.14 -25.87 1.25
CA GLU A 140 -0.07 -26.71 2.43
C GLU A 140 -1.47 -26.52 3.06
N TYR A 141 -2.27 -25.54 2.60
CA TYR A 141 -3.55 -25.20 3.20
C TYR A 141 -4.76 -25.85 2.48
N PRO A 142 -5.87 -26.13 3.17
CA PRO A 142 -7.06 -26.71 2.53
C PRO A 142 -7.82 -25.69 1.69
N HIS A 143 -7.44 -25.62 0.47
CA HIS A 143 -7.87 -24.90 -0.70
C HIS A 143 -9.37 -24.45 -0.83
N MET A 144 -9.88 -24.49 -2.05
CA MET A 144 -11.14 -23.90 -2.50
C MET A 144 -12.39 -24.35 -1.72
N LYS A 145 -12.40 -25.54 -1.11
CA LYS A 145 -13.52 -25.98 -0.25
C LYS A 145 -13.62 -25.13 1.02
N PHE A 146 -12.48 -24.80 1.65
CA PHE A 146 -12.46 -23.91 2.80
C PHE A 146 -12.93 -22.50 2.39
N ILE A 147 -12.42 -21.98 1.29
CA ILE A 147 -12.81 -20.67 0.76
C ILE A 147 -14.31 -20.63 0.52
N LYS A 148 -14.87 -21.61 -0.21
CA LYS A 148 -16.30 -21.71 -0.53
C LYS A 148 -17.22 -21.63 0.69
N ASN A 149 -16.79 -22.19 1.81
CA ASN A 149 -17.59 -22.19 3.04
C ASN A 149 -17.51 -20.88 3.82
N ASN A 150 -16.55 -20.01 3.51
CA ASN A 150 -16.20 -18.83 4.31
C ASN A 150 -16.39 -17.49 3.59
N VAL A 151 -16.74 -17.53 2.32
CA VAL A 151 -17.03 -16.32 1.52
C VAL A 151 -18.40 -16.41 0.86
N PRO A 152 -19.04 -15.30 0.50
CA PRO A 152 -20.25 -15.31 -0.33
C PRO A 152 -19.93 -15.81 -1.74
N ILE A 153 -20.96 -16.22 -2.47
CA ILE A 153 -20.81 -16.85 -3.80
C ILE A 153 -20.08 -15.90 -4.78
N GLU A 154 -20.32 -14.60 -4.70
CA GLU A 154 -19.70 -13.59 -5.56
C GLU A 154 -18.18 -13.55 -5.36
N SER A 155 -17.73 -13.59 -4.10
CA SER A 155 -16.30 -13.68 -3.79
C SER A 155 -15.71 -15.02 -4.23
N TYR A 156 -16.44 -16.12 -4.04
CA TYR A 156 -15.99 -17.45 -4.46
C TYR A 156 -15.80 -17.54 -5.97
N ASP A 157 -16.78 -17.11 -6.75
CA ASP A 157 -16.74 -17.15 -8.21
C ASP A 157 -15.61 -16.25 -8.75
N PHE A 158 -15.43 -15.06 -8.15
CA PHE A 158 -14.30 -14.20 -8.45
C PHE A 158 -12.96 -14.90 -8.16
N LEU A 159 -12.79 -15.56 -7.02
CA LEU A 159 -11.53 -16.23 -6.66
C LEU A 159 -11.24 -17.43 -7.58
N VAL A 160 -12.27 -18.17 -8.00
CA VAL A 160 -12.13 -19.24 -9.02
C VAL A 160 -11.66 -18.69 -10.37
N TRP A 161 -12.19 -17.54 -10.77
CA TRP A 161 -11.74 -16.84 -11.97
C TRP A 161 -10.31 -16.32 -11.81
N TYR A 162 -10.02 -15.65 -10.68
CA TYR A 162 -8.73 -15.04 -10.38
C TYR A 162 -7.57 -16.04 -10.45
N GLN A 163 -7.75 -17.27 -9.97
CA GLN A 163 -6.75 -18.33 -10.05
C GLN A 163 -6.28 -18.66 -11.48
N LYS A 164 -7.00 -18.21 -12.50
CA LYS A 164 -6.68 -18.44 -13.92
C LYS A 164 -5.99 -17.23 -14.57
N THR A 165 -5.73 -16.18 -13.81
CA THR A 165 -5.15 -14.94 -14.33
C THR A 165 -3.63 -14.89 -14.14
N PRO A 166 -2.88 -14.15 -14.97
CA PRO A 166 -1.47 -13.91 -14.75
C PRO A 166 -1.17 -13.25 -13.40
N GLU A 167 -2.06 -12.36 -12.94
CA GLU A 167 -1.94 -11.67 -11.66
C GLU A 167 -1.94 -12.63 -10.48
N TYR A 168 -2.71 -13.72 -10.56
CA TYR A 168 -2.67 -14.76 -9.54
C TYR A 168 -1.28 -15.39 -9.42
N TYR A 169 -0.65 -15.72 -10.54
CA TYR A 169 0.69 -16.34 -10.53
C TYR A 169 1.76 -15.38 -10.00
N THR A 170 1.66 -14.10 -10.32
CA THR A 170 2.54 -13.07 -9.75
C THR A 170 2.39 -13.01 -8.23
N MET A 171 1.16 -12.98 -7.72
CA MET A 171 0.90 -12.94 -6.28
C MET A 171 1.25 -14.27 -5.58
N TYR A 172 1.07 -15.39 -6.25
CA TYR A 172 1.48 -16.69 -5.75
C TYR A 172 3.00 -16.76 -5.56
N ASN A 173 3.78 -16.36 -6.55
CA ASN A 173 5.25 -16.33 -6.46
C ASN A 173 5.71 -15.37 -5.35
N GLU A 174 5.13 -14.16 -5.28
CA GLU A 174 5.41 -13.22 -4.18
C GLU A 174 5.07 -13.83 -2.82
N PHE A 175 3.94 -14.54 -2.68
CA PHE A 175 3.55 -15.20 -1.44
C PHE A 175 4.57 -16.27 -1.03
N GLN A 176 5.03 -17.08 -1.97
CA GLN A 176 6.05 -18.12 -1.68
C GLN A 176 7.37 -17.46 -1.25
N ALA A 177 7.87 -16.44 -1.96
CA ALA A 177 9.09 -15.72 -1.62
C ALA A 177 9.02 -15.07 -0.22
N VAL A 178 7.92 -14.39 0.09
CA VAL A 178 7.71 -13.78 1.42
C VAL A 178 7.55 -14.86 2.51
N SER A 179 6.90 -15.97 2.20
CA SER A 179 6.74 -17.08 3.16
C SER A 179 8.08 -17.69 3.53
N GLU A 180 9.01 -17.84 2.56
CA GLU A 180 10.35 -18.32 2.83
C GLU A 180 11.14 -17.37 3.72
N ILE A 181 11.14 -16.06 3.43
CA ILE A 181 11.76 -15.04 4.30
C ILE A 181 11.23 -15.16 5.74
N LYS A 182 9.92 -15.30 5.91
CA LYS A 182 9.30 -15.42 7.23
C LYS A 182 9.66 -16.74 7.93
N LYS A 183 9.75 -17.84 7.18
CA LYS A 183 10.19 -19.15 7.73
C LYS A 183 11.64 -19.06 8.24
N GLU A 184 12.54 -18.41 7.50
CA GLU A 184 13.92 -18.20 7.95
C GLU A 184 13.97 -17.25 9.17
N ALA A 185 13.26 -16.15 9.15
CA ALA A 185 13.18 -15.22 10.29
C ALA A 185 12.65 -15.90 11.56
N ALA A 186 11.69 -16.83 11.45
CA ALA A 186 11.11 -17.56 12.58
C ALA A 186 12.10 -18.54 13.25
N LYS A 187 13.17 -18.94 12.57
CA LYS A 187 14.24 -19.77 13.15
C LYS A 187 15.17 -18.97 14.07
N MET A 188 15.16 -17.65 13.97
CA MET A 188 16.01 -16.78 14.78
C MET A 188 15.44 -16.59 16.18
N LYS A 189 16.32 -16.49 17.19
CA LYS A 189 15.92 -16.21 18.58
C LYS A 189 15.17 -14.86 18.73
N TYR A 190 15.59 -13.88 17.95
CA TYR A 190 14.97 -12.56 17.87
C TYR A 190 14.60 -12.29 16.41
N PRO A 191 13.34 -11.90 16.13
CA PRO A 191 12.93 -11.52 14.78
C PRO A 191 13.83 -10.40 14.24
N PRO A 192 14.30 -10.50 12.98
CA PRO A 192 15.15 -9.47 12.40
C PRO A 192 14.36 -8.18 12.15
N ILE A 193 15.07 -7.06 12.28
CA ILE A 193 14.65 -5.76 11.77
C ILE A 193 15.57 -5.47 10.59
N TYR A 194 14.98 -5.36 9.41
CA TYR A 194 15.71 -5.04 8.19
C TYR A 194 15.87 -3.54 8.07
N VAL A 195 17.09 -3.09 7.80
CA VAL A 195 17.39 -1.67 7.56
C VAL A 195 17.69 -1.48 6.08
N CYS A 196 16.97 -0.55 5.47
CA CYS A 196 17.11 -0.16 4.07
C CYS A 196 17.51 1.31 3.96
N ALA A 197 18.03 1.69 2.80
CA ALA A 197 18.28 3.06 2.43
C ALA A 197 17.78 3.29 1.02
N ASP A 198 16.98 4.34 0.83
CA ASP A 198 16.39 4.73 -0.45
C ASP A 198 16.92 6.09 -0.89
N ALA A 199 17.09 6.29 -2.19
CA ALA A 199 17.49 7.54 -2.81
C ALA A 199 16.27 8.23 -3.45
N PHE A 200 15.83 9.35 -2.86
CA PHE A 200 14.84 10.23 -3.46
C PHE A 200 15.56 11.23 -4.36
N VAL A 201 15.51 11.02 -5.68
CA VAL A 201 16.21 11.86 -6.66
C VAL A 201 15.22 12.70 -7.45
N LEU A 202 15.28 14.03 -7.24
CA LEU A 202 14.60 15.03 -8.06
C LEU A 202 15.47 15.37 -9.28
N VAL A 203 14.94 15.12 -10.46
CA VAL A 203 15.61 15.49 -11.71
C VAL A 203 15.00 16.77 -12.26
N LYS A 204 15.80 17.83 -12.32
CA LYS A 204 15.46 19.08 -12.98
C LYS A 204 15.83 18.99 -14.44
N SER A 205 14.85 18.89 -15.31
CA SER A 205 15.05 18.88 -16.77
C SER A 205 14.42 20.11 -17.42
N ARG A 206 14.66 20.30 -18.72
CA ARG A 206 13.99 21.36 -19.49
C ARG A 206 12.47 21.21 -19.53
N ASP A 207 11.96 19.98 -19.36
CA ASP A 207 10.53 19.64 -19.37
C ASP A 207 9.88 19.71 -17.99
N GLY A 208 10.63 20.10 -16.95
CA GLY A 208 10.13 20.25 -15.59
C GLY A 208 10.78 19.31 -14.58
N LEU A 209 10.09 19.09 -13.47
CA LEU A 209 10.57 18.26 -12.36
C LEU A 209 10.06 16.82 -12.52
N HIS A 210 11.00 15.89 -12.39
CA HIS A 210 10.74 14.45 -12.46
C HIS A 210 11.29 13.77 -11.22
N ILE A 211 10.67 12.66 -10.84
CA ILE A 211 11.22 11.73 -9.85
C ILE A 211 11.87 10.58 -10.61
N MET A 212 13.08 10.25 -10.21
CA MET A 212 13.76 9.05 -10.67
C MET A 212 13.25 7.86 -9.89
N LEU A 213 12.80 6.85 -10.61
CA LEU A 213 12.26 5.60 -10.08
C LEU A 213 12.94 4.43 -10.78
N ILE A 214 12.86 3.28 -10.17
CA ILE A 214 13.17 2.00 -10.79
C ILE A 214 11.89 1.18 -10.96
N ARG A 215 11.88 0.30 -11.96
CA ARG A 215 10.92 -0.79 -12.08
C ARG A 215 11.56 -2.05 -11.53
N ARG A 216 10.96 -2.61 -10.49
CA ARG A 216 11.49 -3.78 -9.79
C ARG A 216 11.42 -5.04 -10.66
N ASN A 217 12.49 -5.84 -10.65
CA ASN A 217 12.59 -7.11 -11.39
C ASN A 217 12.44 -8.35 -10.50
N GLY A 218 12.57 -8.21 -9.18
CA GLY A 218 12.46 -9.33 -8.24
C GLY A 218 11.04 -9.87 -8.11
N GLU A 219 10.90 -11.02 -7.43
CA GLU A 219 9.60 -11.68 -7.21
C GLU A 219 8.67 -10.85 -6.30
N ILE A 220 9.24 -10.10 -5.35
CA ILE A 220 8.48 -9.25 -4.43
C ILE A 220 8.31 -7.86 -5.05
N GLY A 221 7.08 -7.47 -5.32
CA GLY A 221 6.73 -6.21 -6.00
C GLY A 221 7.15 -6.20 -7.47
N HIS A 222 7.09 -7.33 -8.16
CA HIS A 222 7.46 -7.45 -9.57
C HIS A 222 6.74 -6.42 -10.46
N ASN A 223 7.49 -5.74 -11.33
CA ASN A 223 7.03 -4.66 -12.20
C ASN A 223 6.51 -3.38 -11.48
N GLN A 224 6.59 -3.29 -10.17
CA GLN A 224 6.19 -2.09 -9.44
C GLN A 224 7.29 -1.04 -9.43
N LEU A 225 6.88 0.23 -9.31
CA LEU A 225 7.76 1.38 -9.23
C LEU A 225 8.23 1.60 -7.79
N ALA A 226 9.52 1.87 -7.63
CA ALA A 226 10.11 2.19 -6.33
C ALA A 226 11.16 3.30 -6.46
N LEU A 227 11.52 3.93 -5.36
CA LEU A 227 12.76 4.68 -5.27
C LEU A 227 13.93 3.70 -5.42
N PRO A 228 15.05 4.08 -6.06
CA PRO A 228 16.28 3.31 -5.98
C PRO A 228 16.66 3.07 -4.53
N GLY A 229 16.94 1.82 -4.15
CA GLY A 229 17.25 1.51 -2.76
C GLY A 229 17.22 0.03 -2.42
N GLY A 230 17.89 -0.32 -1.32
CA GLY A 230 18.01 -1.69 -0.87
C GLY A 230 18.49 -1.81 0.56
N TYR A 231 18.97 -2.99 0.91
CA TYR A 231 19.45 -3.28 2.26
C TYR A 231 20.79 -2.62 2.54
N VAL A 232 20.93 -2.10 3.79
CA VAL A 232 22.21 -1.59 4.29
C VAL A 232 23.14 -2.78 4.61
N ASN A 233 24.34 -2.81 4.02
CA ASN A 233 25.35 -3.82 4.30
C ASN A 233 26.00 -3.61 5.67
N GLN A 234 26.60 -4.68 6.23
CA GLN A 234 27.20 -4.63 7.58
C GLN A 234 28.35 -3.64 7.76
N ASN A 235 29.01 -3.25 6.66
CA ASN A 235 30.25 -2.48 6.70
C ASN A 235 30.13 -1.13 5.98
N GLU A 236 28.92 -0.57 5.87
CA GLU A 236 28.68 0.74 5.25
C GLU A 236 27.78 1.62 6.12
N PHE A 237 27.91 2.93 5.99
CA PHE A 237 26.96 3.86 6.57
C PHE A 237 25.67 3.89 5.76
N VAL A 238 24.54 4.24 6.41
CA VAL A 238 23.21 4.22 5.77
C VAL A 238 23.15 5.15 4.54
N ASN A 239 23.77 6.32 4.60
CA ASN A 239 23.86 7.24 3.46
C ASN A 239 24.74 6.70 2.32
N GLN A 240 25.78 5.90 2.65
CA GLN A 240 26.59 5.22 1.64
C GLN A 240 25.80 4.12 0.94
N ALA A 241 24.94 3.40 1.70
CA ALA A 241 24.03 2.42 1.12
C ALA A 241 23.08 3.08 0.09
N ALA A 242 22.46 4.22 0.41
CA ALA A 242 21.60 4.94 -0.53
C ALA A 242 22.35 5.36 -1.81
N ALA A 243 23.60 5.83 -1.69
CA ALA A 243 24.42 6.22 -2.83
C ALA A 243 24.88 5.00 -3.67
N ARG A 244 25.20 3.88 -3.03
CA ARG A 244 25.56 2.62 -3.69
C ARG A 244 24.37 2.06 -4.48
N GLU A 245 23.20 1.96 -3.85
CA GLU A 245 21.98 1.46 -4.49
C GLU A 245 21.58 2.36 -5.68
N LEU A 246 21.69 3.70 -5.51
CA LEU A 246 21.45 4.62 -6.61
C LEU A 246 22.36 4.31 -7.80
N PHE A 247 23.64 4.06 -7.56
CA PHE A 247 24.59 3.72 -8.63
C PHE A 247 24.30 2.33 -9.23
N GLU A 248 24.08 1.32 -8.41
CA GLU A 248 23.85 -0.07 -8.83
C GLU A 248 22.58 -0.20 -9.69
N GLU A 249 21.51 0.53 -9.33
CA GLU A 249 20.21 0.42 -10.00
C GLU A 249 19.98 1.43 -11.13
N THR A 250 20.76 2.54 -11.19
CA THR A 250 20.53 3.62 -12.18
C THR A 250 21.77 4.05 -12.96
N GLY A 251 22.95 3.63 -12.53
CA GLY A 251 24.24 4.05 -13.10
C GLY A 251 24.69 5.46 -12.70
N ILE A 252 23.98 6.15 -11.80
CA ILE A 252 24.35 7.50 -11.36
C ILE A 252 25.35 7.41 -10.22
N ASP A 253 26.57 7.89 -10.48
CA ASP A 253 27.62 7.99 -9.47
C ASP A 253 27.35 9.16 -8.51
N SER A 254 27.57 8.94 -7.22
CA SER A 254 27.50 9.99 -6.19
C SER A 254 28.50 11.14 -6.41
N ASN A 255 29.52 10.95 -7.25
CA ASN A 255 30.47 11.95 -7.68
C ASN A 255 30.07 12.68 -8.98
N ASP A 256 28.89 12.39 -9.56
CA ASP A 256 28.39 13.13 -10.72
C ASP A 256 28.29 14.62 -10.37
N PRO A 257 28.96 15.53 -11.12
CA PRO A 257 28.99 16.97 -10.79
C PRO A 257 27.58 17.62 -10.85
N ASP A 258 26.63 17.01 -11.53
CA ASP A 258 25.25 17.49 -11.62
C ASP A 258 24.36 16.95 -10.49
N LEU A 259 24.85 15.96 -9.73
CA LEU A 259 24.13 15.37 -8.59
C LEU A 259 24.53 16.10 -7.29
N ASN A 260 23.55 16.66 -6.61
CA ASN A 260 23.76 17.32 -5.33
C ASN A 260 22.89 16.67 -4.25
N SER A 261 23.50 16.33 -3.12
CA SER A 261 22.73 15.93 -1.94
C SER A 261 22.01 17.14 -1.34
N ILE A 262 20.80 16.91 -0.84
CA ILE A 262 20.02 17.93 -0.12
C ILE A 262 19.90 17.51 1.34
N ASP A 263 19.93 18.47 2.25
CA ASP A 263 19.67 18.22 3.68
C ASP A 263 18.16 18.02 3.94
N LEU A 264 17.63 16.99 3.32
CA LEU A 264 16.25 16.53 3.49
C LEU A 264 16.26 15.01 3.58
N THR A 265 15.95 14.49 4.75
CA THR A 265 15.88 13.06 5.00
C THR A 265 14.53 12.68 5.61
N MET A 266 14.12 11.42 5.41
CA MET A 266 12.92 10.87 6.01
C MET A 266 13.22 9.48 6.57
N LEU A 267 12.61 9.18 7.71
CA LEU A 267 12.55 7.84 8.27
C LEU A 267 11.17 7.22 7.94
N ALA A 268 11.17 6.14 7.17
CA ALA A 268 9.98 5.36 6.88
C ALA A 268 9.99 4.09 7.77
N ASP A 269 9.25 4.12 8.88
CA ASP A 269 9.32 3.09 9.90
C ASP A 269 7.97 2.58 10.38
N TYR A 270 6.89 2.79 9.61
CA TYR A 270 5.59 2.25 9.96
C TYR A 270 5.67 0.72 10.16
N PRO A 271 5.19 0.18 11.30
CA PRO A 271 5.46 -1.22 11.67
C PRO A 271 5.07 -2.27 10.65
N THR A 272 4.06 -1.99 9.85
CA THR A 272 3.53 -2.92 8.85
C THR A 272 3.74 -2.45 7.42
N ARG A 273 4.70 -1.54 7.16
CA ARG A 273 4.96 -1.00 5.81
C ARG A 273 5.36 -2.07 4.80
N SER A 274 6.05 -3.12 5.23
CA SER A 274 6.50 -4.19 4.33
C SER A 274 5.84 -5.54 4.63
N THR A 275 5.64 -6.33 3.58
CA THR A 275 5.14 -7.72 3.67
C THR A 275 6.21 -8.70 4.12
N ARG A 276 7.50 -8.36 3.93
CA ARG A 276 8.68 -9.20 4.26
C ARG A 276 8.91 -9.35 5.76
N GLY A 277 8.50 -8.34 6.55
CA GLY A 277 8.71 -8.28 7.99
C GLY A 277 8.86 -6.85 8.48
N ARG A 278 9.55 -6.65 9.59
CA ARG A 278 9.85 -5.30 10.11
C ARG A 278 10.97 -4.68 9.26
N VAL A 279 10.62 -3.70 8.44
CA VAL A 279 11.56 -2.93 7.60
C VAL A 279 11.56 -1.47 8.06
N ILE A 280 12.74 -0.90 8.21
CA ILE A 280 12.95 0.53 8.45
C ILE A 280 13.78 1.04 7.27
N SER A 281 13.33 2.10 6.60
CA SER A 281 14.10 2.71 5.52
C SER A 281 14.42 4.16 5.81
N PHE A 282 15.67 4.54 5.54
CA PHE A 282 16.14 5.91 5.55
C PHE A 282 16.15 6.45 4.12
N VAL A 283 15.42 7.52 3.89
CA VAL A 283 15.31 8.13 2.57
C VAL A 283 16.23 9.37 2.51
N TYR A 284 17.19 9.34 1.61
CA TYR A 284 18.13 10.45 1.36
C TYR A 284 17.78 11.16 0.07
N SER A 285 17.90 12.50 0.07
CA SER A 285 17.46 13.32 -1.06
C SER A 285 18.62 13.84 -1.88
N TYR A 286 18.40 13.82 -3.20
CA TYR A 286 19.33 14.32 -4.19
C TYR A 286 18.59 15.16 -5.23
N ILE A 287 19.31 16.15 -5.82
CA ILE A 287 18.88 16.87 -7.01
C ILE A 287 19.86 16.58 -8.14
N LEU A 288 19.37 16.08 -9.25
CA LEU A 288 20.12 15.92 -10.49
C LEU A 288 19.76 17.07 -11.44
N ASN A 289 20.72 17.97 -11.69
CA ASN A 289 20.52 19.15 -12.53
C ASN A 289 20.82 18.84 -14.00
N LYS A 290 19.76 18.66 -14.79
CA LYS A 290 19.83 18.41 -16.24
C LYS A 290 18.95 19.41 -17.03
N GLU A 291 18.88 20.68 -16.59
CA GLU A 291 18.01 21.72 -17.16
C GLU A 291 18.27 22.03 -18.64
N ASN A 292 19.45 21.69 -19.15
CA ASN A 292 19.80 21.85 -20.56
C ASN A 292 19.25 20.73 -21.47
N PHE A 293 18.75 19.65 -20.89
CA PHE A 293 18.30 18.46 -21.60
C PHE A 293 16.80 18.23 -21.38
N LYS A 294 16.13 17.65 -22.34
CA LYS A 294 14.82 17.03 -22.13
C LYS A 294 14.99 15.69 -21.43
N ILE A 295 13.93 15.25 -20.75
CA ILE A 295 14.01 14.03 -19.97
C ILE A 295 14.26 12.79 -20.84
N ASP A 296 13.73 12.77 -22.06
CA ASP A 296 13.89 11.69 -23.04
C ASP A 296 15.28 11.67 -23.73
N GLU A 297 16.05 12.74 -23.59
CA GLU A 297 17.45 12.83 -24.05
C GLU A 297 18.44 12.22 -23.05
N LEU A 298 17.99 11.94 -21.82
CA LEU A 298 18.81 11.38 -20.76
C LEU A 298 18.78 9.84 -20.81
N LEU A 299 19.96 9.23 -20.79
CA LEU A 299 20.12 7.79 -20.80
C LEU A 299 20.59 7.33 -19.42
N PHE A 300 19.82 6.43 -18.83
CA PHE A 300 20.15 5.77 -17.57
C PHE A 300 20.22 4.27 -17.81
N HIS A 301 21.00 3.57 -17.01
CA HIS A 301 21.19 2.13 -17.13
C HIS A 301 20.59 1.43 -15.91
N ALA A 302 19.52 0.69 -16.12
CA ALA A 302 19.02 -0.21 -15.10
C ALA A 302 20.03 -1.35 -14.87
N GLY A 303 20.28 -1.61 -13.59
CA GLY A 303 21.19 -2.68 -13.17
C GLY A 303 20.66 -3.38 -11.93
N ASP A 304 21.35 -4.41 -11.49
CA ASP A 304 21.02 -5.25 -10.34
C ASP A 304 19.52 -5.69 -10.34
N ASP A 305 18.76 -5.32 -9.34
CA ASP A 305 17.35 -5.69 -9.18
C ASP A 305 16.36 -4.82 -9.97
N ALA A 306 16.85 -3.83 -10.74
CA ALA A 306 16.03 -2.97 -11.59
C ALA A 306 15.99 -3.45 -13.04
N CYS A 307 14.80 -3.55 -13.65
CA CYS A 307 14.68 -3.82 -15.09
C CYS A 307 14.57 -2.56 -15.94
N GLU A 308 14.25 -1.43 -15.34
CA GLU A 308 14.06 -0.14 -16.02
C GLU A 308 14.27 1.02 -15.05
N VAL A 309 14.90 2.10 -15.50
CA VAL A 309 14.90 3.41 -14.82
C VAL A 309 13.76 4.25 -15.42
N VAL A 310 12.86 4.73 -14.58
CA VAL A 310 11.66 5.47 -15.00
C VAL A 310 11.75 6.90 -14.50
N MET A 311 11.68 7.87 -15.41
CA MET A 311 11.56 9.29 -15.10
C MET A 311 10.09 9.70 -15.11
N MET A 312 9.50 9.87 -13.92
CA MET A 312 8.10 10.23 -13.81
C MET A 312 7.95 11.73 -13.50
N HIS A 313 7.21 12.45 -14.33
CA HIS A 313 6.89 13.84 -14.05
C HIS A 313 6.04 13.93 -12.77
N ILE A 314 6.34 14.89 -11.89
CA ILE A 314 5.68 14.98 -10.57
C ILE A 314 4.15 15.08 -10.63
N HIS A 315 3.59 15.67 -11.70
CA HIS A 315 2.13 15.76 -11.89
C HIS A 315 1.47 14.43 -12.31
N ASP A 316 2.26 13.40 -12.66
CA ASP A 316 1.72 12.09 -13.05
C ASP A 316 1.75 11.07 -11.89
N LEU A 317 2.29 11.44 -10.73
CA LEU A 317 2.38 10.58 -9.56
C LEU A 317 1.01 10.02 -9.13
N ASP A 318 0.03 10.90 -8.97
CA ASP A 318 -1.30 10.53 -8.46
C ASP A 318 -2.04 9.58 -9.42
N LYS A 319 -1.86 9.76 -10.73
CA LYS A 319 -2.43 8.87 -11.76
C LYS A 319 -1.83 7.47 -11.74
N ASN A 320 -0.57 7.37 -11.29
CA ASN A 320 0.19 6.12 -11.26
C ASN A 320 0.26 5.49 -9.87
N ARG A 321 -0.50 5.99 -8.89
CA ARG A 321 -0.44 5.55 -7.50
C ARG A 321 -0.48 4.02 -7.35
N SER A 322 -1.33 3.33 -8.09
CA SER A 322 -1.48 1.88 -8.04
C SER A 322 -0.30 1.09 -8.64
N SER A 323 0.70 1.76 -9.19
CA SER A 323 1.90 1.13 -9.74
C SER A 323 3.07 1.09 -8.76
N PHE A 324 2.96 1.74 -7.59
CA PHE A 324 4.07 1.85 -6.66
C PHE A 324 4.16 0.67 -5.69
N PHE A 325 5.39 0.24 -5.44
CA PHE A 325 5.71 -0.80 -4.46
C PHE A 325 5.47 -0.29 -3.03
N GLU A 326 4.79 -1.11 -2.23
CA GLU A 326 4.52 -0.85 -0.79
C GLU A 326 4.06 0.59 -0.54
N ASP A 327 4.79 1.38 0.26
CA ASP A 327 4.47 2.77 0.63
C ASP A 327 5.30 3.83 -0.12
N HIS A 328 6.04 3.47 -1.16
CA HIS A 328 6.92 4.40 -1.89
C HIS A 328 6.17 5.61 -2.47
N TYR A 329 4.92 5.44 -2.93
CA TYR A 329 4.09 6.58 -3.35
C TYR A 329 3.90 7.61 -2.22
N LEU A 330 3.57 7.15 -1.01
CA LEU A 330 3.36 8.03 0.15
C LEU A 330 4.66 8.70 0.60
N ILE A 331 5.76 7.95 0.59
CA ILE A 331 7.10 8.49 0.86
C ILE A 331 7.42 9.64 -0.10
N ILE A 332 7.26 9.42 -1.40
CA ILE A 332 7.54 10.41 -2.44
C ILE A 332 6.68 11.66 -2.27
N LYS A 333 5.39 11.50 -2.03
CA LYS A 333 4.47 12.63 -1.79
C LYS A 333 4.94 13.47 -0.60
N ASN A 334 5.24 12.85 0.52
CA ASN A 334 5.71 13.55 1.71
C ASN A 334 7.07 14.26 1.47
N MET A 335 8.00 13.60 0.76
CA MET A 335 9.29 14.20 0.43
C MET A 335 9.14 15.42 -0.49
N LEU A 336 8.23 15.36 -1.46
CA LEU A 336 7.91 16.50 -2.33
C LEU A 336 7.31 17.67 -1.54
N GLU A 337 6.35 17.42 -0.67
CA GLU A 337 5.73 18.45 0.18
C GLU A 337 6.78 19.15 1.03
N ARG A 338 7.63 18.42 1.73
CA ARG A 338 8.73 18.97 2.53
C ARG A 338 9.75 19.74 1.68
N TRP A 339 10.02 19.26 0.46
CA TRP A 339 10.94 19.94 -0.44
C TRP A 339 10.37 21.30 -0.90
N PHE A 340 9.09 21.37 -1.28
CA PHE A 340 8.43 22.61 -1.65
C PHE A 340 8.31 23.58 -0.47
N ASP A 341 8.03 23.11 0.73
CA ASP A 341 7.96 23.93 1.94
C ASP A 341 9.33 24.56 2.25
N ASN A 342 10.40 23.78 2.17
CA ASN A 342 11.76 24.31 2.35
C ASN A 342 12.12 25.37 1.30
N MET A 343 11.76 25.17 0.03
CA MET A 343 11.98 26.15 -1.02
C MET A 343 11.21 27.45 -0.78
N ASN A 344 9.97 27.37 -0.33
CA ASN A 344 9.14 28.54 0.00
C ASN A 344 9.70 29.32 1.20
N MET A 345 10.27 28.65 2.19
CA MET A 345 10.92 29.30 3.34
C MET A 345 12.22 30.04 2.99
N LEU A 346 12.93 29.58 1.95
CA LEU A 346 14.17 30.23 1.48
C LEU A 346 13.90 31.48 0.63
N HIS A 347 12.68 31.68 0.14
CA HIS A 347 12.28 32.82 -0.68
C HIS A 347 11.48 33.89 0.08
N ASN A 348 11.18 33.67 1.35
CA ASN A 348 10.57 34.64 2.29
C ASN A 348 11.61 35.15 3.29
#